data_50fdaaa515c01259a11de5f20435b978
#
_entry.id   50fdaaa515c01259a11de5f20435b978
#
_cell.length_a   1.000
_cell.length_b   1.000
_cell.length_c   1.000
_cell.angle_alpha   90.00
_cell.angle_beta   90.00
_cell.angle_gamma   90.00
#
_symmetry.space_group_name_H-M   'P 1'
#
loop_
_entity.id
_entity.type
_entity.pdbx_description
1 polymer ?
#
loop_
_entity_poly.entity_id
_entity_poly.type
_entity_poly.pdbx_seq_one_letter_code
_entity_poly.pdbx_strand_id
1 'polypeptide(L)'
;MGKSVHLFAAMVVALLASVGALVALPLGPARGAAILRSGFTKTQVVSGLTYPMDMEFAPDGRLFVAEQAGRVRIAKPDGTLTTFLNISTKVDASGERGLQALTFDPGFSTNRYVYLQYTKKATSTTPAHNRIVRVTASGDKVVAGSEKLIFKLGNQRSDHHMGGALDFGKDGKLYISTGDNETPDKAQQLTNLFGKMLRINKDGTIPTGNPFYATASGKTRAIWARGLRNPFKFAIQPTTGTTFINDPGEDAWEEINRGAAGANYGWPRYEGPESNPAYRNPVFAYRNGSMKDTRCAITGGAFYNPTTRQYPSGYVGDYFFADLCSGWIRTRDATTGEVSGFATGLERPIDLEVSKAGELYYLLRGSSSTPGSVSKIRYASTP
;
A
#
# COMPACT_ATOMS: atom_id res chain seq x y z
N MET A 1 71.83 10.06 52.20
CA MET A 1 71.03 10.19 53.43
C MET A 1 70.15 11.40 53.28
N GLY A 2 68.91 11.26 52.95
CA GLY A 2 68.00 12.38 52.79
C GLY A 2 66.56 11.83 52.96
N LYS A 3 65.92 12.25 54.03
CA LYS A 3 64.56 11.81 54.40
C LYS A 3 63.52 12.63 53.61
N SER A 4 62.62 11.95 52.88
CA SER A 4 61.46 12.57 52.23
C SER A 4 60.36 12.74 53.25
N VAL A 5 59.77 13.93 53.29
CA VAL A 5 58.56 14.26 54.06
C VAL A 5 57.37 14.22 53.11
N HIS A 6 56.40 13.39 53.43
CA HIS A 6 55.13 13.38 52.70
C HIS A 6 54.14 14.40 53.26
N LEU A 7 53.75 15.36 52.42
CA LEU A 7 52.64 16.27 52.72
C LEU A 7 51.37 15.67 52.19
N PHE A 8 50.40 15.44 53.07
CA PHE A 8 49.00 15.07 52.67
C PHE A 8 48.22 16.38 52.37
N ALA A 9 47.84 16.57 51.13
CA ALA A 9 46.86 17.58 50.75
C ALA A 9 45.47 16.99 50.72
N ALA A 10 44.59 17.49 51.59
CA ALA A 10 43.15 17.12 51.59
C ALA A 10 42.45 17.85 50.46
N MET A 11 41.88 17.12 49.54
CA MET A 11 41.07 17.63 48.42
C MET A 11 39.60 17.66 48.80
N VAL A 12 39.09 18.89 49.01
CA VAL A 12 37.65 19.13 49.22
C VAL A 12 36.98 19.02 47.85
N VAL A 13 36.13 18.02 47.65
CA VAL A 13 35.28 17.85 46.47
C VAL A 13 34.02 18.70 46.66
N ALA A 14 33.92 19.81 45.94
CA ALA A 14 32.70 20.59 45.84
C ALA A 14 31.77 19.94 44.78
N LEU A 15 30.64 19.38 45.19
CA LEU A 15 29.58 18.94 44.30
C LEU A 15 28.88 20.17 43.70
N LEU A 16 29.17 20.49 42.46
CA LEU A 16 28.36 21.41 41.65
C LEU A 16 27.18 20.63 41.06
N ALA A 17 26.00 20.85 41.59
CA ALA A 17 24.75 20.41 41.00
C ALA A 17 24.46 21.24 39.73
N SER A 18 24.78 20.69 38.57
CA SER A 18 24.37 21.28 37.29
C SER A 18 22.87 20.99 37.07
N VAL A 19 22.04 22.01 37.26
CA VAL A 19 20.65 21.99 36.78
C VAL A 19 20.72 22.05 35.26
N GLY A 20 20.58 20.89 34.62
CA GLY A 20 20.46 20.80 33.19
C GLY A 20 19.12 21.39 32.75
N ALA A 21 19.15 22.58 32.15
CA ALA A 21 18.01 23.12 31.46
C ALA A 21 17.65 22.15 30.31
N LEU A 22 16.48 21.49 30.37
CA LEU A 22 15.89 20.79 29.23
C LEU A 22 15.61 21.86 28.16
N VAL A 23 16.50 21.97 27.18
CA VAL A 23 16.21 22.71 25.95
C VAL A 23 15.16 21.89 25.22
N ALA A 24 13.90 22.29 25.29
CA ALA A 24 12.86 21.77 24.44
C ALA A 24 13.25 22.11 22.99
N LEU A 25 13.62 21.10 22.23
CA LEU A 25 13.77 21.23 20.78
C LEU A 25 12.46 21.75 20.22
N PRO A 26 12.48 22.77 19.32
CA PRO A 26 11.27 23.27 18.73
C PRO A 26 10.57 22.11 18.01
N LEU A 27 9.34 21.80 18.44
CA LEU A 27 8.43 20.98 17.68
C LEU A 27 8.36 21.59 16.28
N GLY A 28 8.73 20.83 15.25
CA GLY A 28 8.56 21.27 13.87
C GLY A 28 7.15 21.81 13.67
N PRO A 29 6.90 22.68 12.67
CA PRO A 29 5.62 23.35 12.52
C PRO A 29 4.49 22.33 12.57
N ALA A 30 3.54 22.55 13.49
CA ALA A 30 2.33 21.74 13.58
C ALA A 30 1.68 21.75 12.18
N ARG A 31 1.68 20.62 11.48
CA ARG A 31 0.97 20.51 10.20
C ARG A 31 -0.48 20.86 10.47
N GLY A 32 -1.02 21.79 9.70
CA GLY A 32 -2.39 22.26 9.83
C GLY A 32 -3.39 21.10 9.81
N ALA A 33 -4.54 21.29 10.42
CA ALA A 33 -5.62 20.29 10.36
C ALA A 33 -5.93 19.95 8.90
N ALA A 34 -6.22 18.67 8.62
CA ALA A 34 -6.58 18.25 7.26
C ALA A 34 -7.78 19.06 6.75
N ILE A 35 -7.63 19.64 5.56
CA ILE A 35 -8.67 20.43 4.89
C ILE A 35 -9.40 19.51 3.91
N LEU A 36 -10.71 19.42 4.04
CA LEU A 36 -11.58 18.63 3.16
C LEU A 36 -12.34 19.55 2.20
N ARG A 37 -12.78 18.98 1.09
CA ARG A 37 -13.75 19.63 0.20
C ARG A 37 -15.00 20.04 1.01
N SER A 38 -15.59 21.19 0.67
CA SER A 38 -16.79 21.70 1.34
C SER A 38 -17.92 20.66 1.36
N GLY A 39 -18.64 20.57 2.46
CA GLY A 39 -19.70 19.57 2.69
C GLY A 39 -19.22 18.21 3.19
N PHE A 40 -17.93 18.03 3.44
CA PHE A 40 -17.39 16.78 3.96
C PHE A 40 -16.81 16.95 5.36
N THR A 41 -16.93 15.91 6.16
CA THR A 41 -16.35 15.82 7.51
C THR A 41 -15.53 14.55 7.65
N LYS A 42 -14.52 14.57 8.53
CA LYS A 42 -13.70 13.39 8.85
C LYS A 42 -13.93 12.94 10.29
N THR A 43 -13.80 11.64 10.49
CA THR A 43 -13.80 11.01 11.82
C THR A 43 -12.69 9.97 11.86
N GLN A 44 -11.86 10.00 12.90
CA GLN A 44 -10.89 8.94 13.14
C GLN A 44 -11.63 7.67 13.57
N VAL A 45 -11.30 6.55 12.93
CA VAL A 45 -11.86 5.23 13.24
C VAL A 45 -10.99 4.51 14.26
N VAL A 46 -9.68 4.50 14.03
CA VAL A 46 -8.70 3.83 14.89
C VAL A 46 -7.32 4.46 14.73
N SER A 47 -6.50 4.40 15.78
CA SER A 47 -5.07 4.75 15.77
C SER A 47 -4.25 3.65 16.46
N GLY A 48 -2.93 3.86 16.58
CA GLY A 48 -2.05 2.86 17.22
C GLY A 48 -1.55 1.77 16.28
N LEU A 49 -1.68 1.96 14.97
CA LEU A 49 -1.13 1.07 13.94
C LEU A 49 0.37 1.30 13.77
N THR A 50 1.12 0.23 13.50
CA THR A 50 2.57 0.27 13.31
C THR A 50 2.91 0.07 11.84
N TYR A 51 3.28 1.14 11.14
CA TYR A 51 3.60 1.12 9.70
C TYR A 51 2.58 0.32 8.87
N PRO A 52 1.28 0.66 8.92
CA PRO A 52 0.30 -0.01 8.09
C PRO A 52 0.58 0.21 6.61
N MET A 53 0.26 -0.80 5.78
CA MET A 53 0.52 -0.83 4.33
C MET A 53 -0.74 -0.94 3.51
N ASP A 54 -1.79 -1.54 4.08
CA ASP A 54 -2.97 -1.95 3.35
C ASP A 54 -4.17 -2.05 4.29
N MET A 55 -5.35 -1.72 3.80
CA MET A 55 -6.61 -1.95 4.51
C MET A 55 -7.66 -2.48 3.55
N GLU A 56 -8.53 -3.36 4.04
CA GLU A 56 -9.55 -4.01 3.21
C GLU A 56 -10.78 -4.33 4.05
N PHE A 57 -11.95 -4.08 3.47
CA PHE A 57 -13.21 -4.52 4.06
C PHE A 57 -13.50 -5.97 3.74
N ALA A 58 -13.61 -6.80 4.77
CA ALA A 58 -14.14 -8.13 4.57
C ALA A 58 -15.61 -8.08 4.07
N PRO A 59 -16.08 -9.09 3.34
CA PRO A 59 -17.47 -9.15 2.89
C PRO A 59 -18.52 -9.06 4.02
N ASP A 60 -18.12 -9.39 5.26
CA ASP A 60 -18.95 -9.27 6.47
C ASP A 60 -18.90 -7.87 7.13
N GLY A 61 -18.17 -6.93 6.53
CA GLY A 61 -18.11 -5.52 6.96
C GLY A 61 -17.00 -5.19 7.95
N ARG A 62 -16.21 -6.16 8.42
CA ARG A 62 -15.06 -5.89 9.29
C ARG A 62 -13.94 -5.25 8.48
N LEU A 63 -13.25 -4.25 9.05
CA LEU A 63 -12.09 -3.62 8.45
C LEU A 63 -10.81 -4.28 8.95
N PHE A 64 -10.03 -4.80 8.03
CA PHE A 64 -8.73 -5.41 8.29
C PHE A 64 -7.62 -4.46 7.85
N VAL A 65 -6.50 -4.44 8.59
CA VAL A 65 -5.33 -3.61 8.31
C VAL A 65 -4.08 -4.46 8.40
N ALA A 66 -3.27 -4.45 7.34
CA ALA A 66 -1.97 -5.11 7.30
C ALA A 66 -0.89 -4.14 7.82
N GLU A 67 -0.15 -4.54 8.84
CA GLU A 67 1.04 -3.85 9.31
C GLU A 67 2.29 -4.48 8.71
N GLN A 68 3.21 -3.66 8.20
CA GLN A 68 4.39 -4.07 7.43
C GLN A 68 5.19 -5.22 8.08
N ALA A 69 5.34 -5.19 9.40
CA ALA A 69 6.10 -6.19 10.13
C ALA A 69 5.44 -7.59 10.18
N GLY A 70 4.25 -7.78 9.58
CA GLY A 70 3.60 -9.09 9.47
C GLY A 70 2.47 -9.31 10.47
N ARG A 71 1.81 -8.25 10.94
CA ARG A 71 0.56 -8.37 11.69
C ARG A 71 -0.63 -7.95 10.84
N VAL A 72 -1.73 -8.67 10.94
CA VAL A 72 -3.03 -8.23 10.45
C VAL A 72 -3.89 -7.87 11.63
N ARG A 73 -4.44 -6.65 11.62
CA ARG A 73 -5.30 -6.11 12.68
C ARG A 73 -6.73 -6.01 12.16
N ILE A 74 -7.70 -6.15 13.06
CA ILE A 74 -9.10 -5.80 12.80
C ILE A 74 -9.38 -4.52 13.54
N ALA A 75 -9.78 -3.48 12.81
CA ALA A 75 -10.25 -2.22 13.37
C ALA A 75 -11.73 -2.36 13.76
N LYS A 76 -12.04 -2.18 15.02
CA LYS A 76 -13.40 -2.27 15.56
C LYS A 76 -14.09 -0.90 15.51
N PRO A 77 -15.43 -0.86 15.42
CA PRO A 77 -16.17 0.40 15.43
C PRO A 77 -15.99 1.22 16.71
N ASP A 78 -15.64 0.59 17.84
CA ASP A 78 -15.36 1.23 19.11
C ASP A 78 -13.95 1.83 19.22
N GLY A 79 -13.16 1.80 18.12
CA GLY A 79 -11.81 2.31 18.07
C GLY A 79 -10.73 1.34 18.56
N THR A 80 -11.08 0.12 18.93
CA THR A 80 -10.12 -0.90 19.37
C THR A 80 -9.51 -1.69 18.22
N LEU A 81 -8.31 -2.24 18.43
CA LEU A 81 -7.58 -3.06 17.48
C LEU A 81 -7.44 -4.49 18.01
N THR A 82 -7.96 -5.48 17.26
CA THR A 82 -7.76 -6.90 17.55
C THR A 82 -6.72 -7.49 16.59
N THR A 83 -5.82 -8.35 17.07
CA THR A 83 -4.87 -9.04 16.19
C THR A 83 -5.52 -10.28 15.60
N PHE A 84 -5.70 -10.29 14.27
CA PHE A 84 -6.19 -11.42 13.49
C PHE A 84 -5.10 -12.45 13.20
N LEU A 85 -3.92 -11.96 12.77
CA LEU A 85 -2.77 -12.78 12.41
C LEU A 85 -1.47 -12.10 12.84
N ASN A 86 -0.50 -12.90 13.30
CA ASN A 86 0.87 -12.45 13.52
C ASN A 86 1.85 -13.46 12.92
N ILE A 87 2.52 -13.04 11.83
CA ILE A 87 3.56 -13.81 11.14
C ILE A 87 4.90 -13.05 11.11
N SER A 88 5.12 -12.13 12.03
CA SER A 88 6.32 -11.26 12.08
C SER A 88 7.63 -12.05 12.13
N THR A 89 7.63 -13.24 12.68
CA THR A 89 8.80 -14.14 12.69
C THR A 89 9.20 -14.62 11.29
N LYS A 90 8.25 -14.67 10.34
CA LYS A 90 8.45 -15.15 8.96
C LYS A 90 8.70 -14.01 7.96
N VAL A 91 8.30 -12.78 8.31
CA VAL A 91 8.27 -11.61 7.40
C VAL A 91 9.56 -10.83 7.49
N ASP A 92 10.19 -10.58 6.33
CA ASP A 92 11.24 -9.59 6.15
C ASP A 92 10.59 -8.23 5.91
N ALA A 93 10.77 -7.27 6.81
CA ALA A 93 10.17 -5.94 6.77
C ALA A 93 11.20 -4.82 6.56
N SER A 94 12.36 -5.12 5.96
CA SER A 94 13.37 -4.11 5.61
C SER A 94 12.92 -3.28 4.42
N GLY A 95 13.19 -1.98 4.43
CA GLY A 95 12.82 -1.05 3.37
C GLY A 95 11.30 -1.07 3.10
N GLU A 96 10.93 -1.34 1.84
CA GLU A 96 9.53 -1.52 1.42
C GLU A 96 9.05 -2.97 1.52
N ARG A 97 9.91 -3.92 1.88
CA ARG A 97 9.52 -5.31 2.13
C ARG A 97 8.53 -5.39 3.29
N GLY A 98 7.84 -6.50 3.40
CA GLY A 98 6.92 -6.70 4.52
C GLY A 98 5.67 -7.46 4.13
N LEU A 99 4.67 -7.39 5.01
CA LEU A 99 3.29 -7.70 4.68
C LEU A 99 2.69 -6.48 3.96
N GLN A 100 2.43 -6.65 2.67
CA GLN A 100 2.13 -5.53 1.75
C GLN A 100 0.66 -5.40 1.45
N ALA A 101 -0.06 -6.54 1.32
CA ALA A 101 -1.48 -6.53 0.99
C ALA A 101 -2.21 -7.72 1.57
N LEU A 102 -3.52 -7.53 1.70
CA LEU A 102 -4.49 -8.59 1.96
C LEU A 102 -5.74 -8.40 1.09
N THR A 103 -6.41 -9.49 0.76
CA THR A 103 -7.75 -9.45 0.14
C THR A 103 -8.56 -10.69 0.52
N PHE A 104 -9.87 -10.65 0.29
CA PHE A 104 -10.79 -11.71 0.65
C PHE A 104 -11.25 -12.49 -0.58
N ASP A 105 -11.39 -13.81 -0.44
CA ASP A 105 -12.01 -14.64 -1.50
C ASP A 105 -13.43 -14.12 -1.78
N PRO A 106 -13.87 -13.99 -3.04
CA PRO A 106 -15.24 -13.62 -3.36
C PRO A 106 -16.30 -14.50 -2.69
N GLY A 107 -15.96 -15.76 -2.37
CA GLY A 107 -16.77 -16.70 -1.60
C GLY A 107 -16.50 -16.69 -0.09
N PHE A 108 -15.95 -15.62 0.48
CA PHE A 108 -15.55 -15.53 1.89
C PHE A 108 -16.67 -15.90 2.87
N SER A 109 -17.91 -15.58 2.56
CA SER A 109 -19.07 -15.94 3.40
C SER A 109 -19.15 -17.44 3.68
N THR A 110 -18.65 -18.28 2.74
CA THR A 110 -18.68 -19.74 2.83
C THR A 110 -17.32 -20.31 3.21
N ASN A 111 -16.24 -19.90 2.53
CA ASN A 111 -14.93 -20.54 2.64
C ASN A 111 -13.98 -19.87 3.65
N ARG A 112 -14.29 -18.62 4.05
CA ARG A 112 -13.49 -17.84 5.02
C ARG A 112 -12.04 -17.60 4.61
N TYR A 113 -11.72 -17.61 3.31
CA TYR A 113 -10.37 -17.47 2.81
C TYR A 113 -9.93 -16.00 2.74
N VAL A 114 -8.72 -15.75 3.25
CA VAL A 114 -8.00 -14.47 3.20
C VAL A 114 -6.66 -14.71 2.51
N TYR A 115 -6.35 -13.89 1.52
CA TYR A 115 -5.09 -13.94 0.78
C TYR A 115 -4.18 -12.82 1.27
N LEU A 116 -2.89 -13.11 1.35
CA LEU A 116 -1.88 -12.18 1.86
C LEU A 116 -0.69 -12.19 0.91
N GLN A 117 -0.13 -11.01 0.63
CA GLN A 117 1.17 -10.86 -0.03
C GLN A 117 2.20 -10.38 0.97
N TYR A 118 3.29 -11.12 1.10
CA TYR A 118 4.38 -10.70 1.95
C TYR A 118 5.75 -11.16 1.46
N THR A 119 6.81 -10.45 1.92
CA THR A 119 8.19 -10.88 1.73
C THR A 119 8.57 -11.87 2.83
N LYS A 120 8.82 -13.13 2.44
CA LYS A 120 9.37 -14.12 3.36
C LYS A 120 10.84 -13.85 3.60
N LYS A 121 11.27 -13.91 4.88
CA LYS A 121 12.68 -13.87 5.27
C LYS A 121 13.51 -14.88 4.52
N ALA A 122 14.76 -14.51 4.20
CA ALA A 122 15.76 -15.43 3.71
C ALA A 122 16.03 -16.54 4.75
N THR A 123 16.44 -17.71 4.27
CA THR A 123 17.00 -18.80 5.06
C THR A 123 18.38 -19.13 4.53
N SER A 124 19.09 -20.07 5.14
CA SER A 124 20.40 -20.54 4.64
C SER A 124 20.33 -21.09 3.19
N THR A 125 19.17 -21.55 2.74
CA THR A 125 19.01 -22.19 1.43
C THR A 125 18.08 -21.44 0.46
N THR A 126 17.38 -20.40 0.93
CA THR A 126 16.39 -19.69 0.10
C THR A 126 16.50 -18.19 0.32
N PRO A 127 16.77 -17.39 -0.73
CA PRO A 127 16.75 -15.93 -0.63
C PRO A 127 15.37 -15.38 -0.21
N ALA A 128 15.37 -14.16 0.30
CA ALA A 128 14.13 -13.42 0.54
C ALA A 128 13.30 -13.35 -0.75
N HIS A 129 11.99 -13.55 -0.65
CA HIS A 129 11.11 -13.57 -1.81
C HIS A 129 9.68 -13.20 -1.44
N ASN A 130 8.99 -12.51 -2.34
CA ASN A 130 7.57 -12.26 -2.19
C ASN A 130 6.76 -13.53 -2.49
N ARG A 131 5.66 -13.67 -1.78
CA ARG A 131 4.74 -14.81 -1.94
C ARG A 131 3.31 -14.41 -1.65
N ILE A 132 2.41 -15.14 -2.28
CA ILE A 132 0.99 -15.10 -1.97
C ILE A 132 0.68 -16.35 -1.14
N VAL A 133 0.08 -16.15 0.02
CA VAL A 133 -0.46 -17.24 0.83
C VAL A 133 -1.95 -17.04 1.04
N ARG A 134 -2.65 -18.10 1.38
CA ARG A 134 -4.04 -18.10 1.80
C ARG A 134 -4.15 -18.68 3.20
N VAL A 135 -4.92 -18.01 4.05
CA VAL A 135 -5.28 -18.52 5.39
C VAL A 135 -6.80 -18.64 5.50
N THR A 136 -7.26 -19.40 6.49
CA THR A 136 -8.70 -19.55 6.79
C THR A 136 -9.03 -18.78 8.05
N ALA A 137 -10.03 -17.89 7.98
CA ALA A 137 -10.53 -17.13 9.12
C ALA A 137 -11.52 -17.96 9.96
N SER A 138 -11.47 -17.78 11.29
CA SER A 138 -12.47 -18.26 12.24
C SER A 138 -12.75 -17.12 13.23
N GLY A 139 -13.88 -16.42 13.04
CA GLY A 139 -14.13 -15.17 13.77
C GLY A 139 -13.00 -14.15 13.54
N ASP A 140 -12.45 -13.63 14.64
CA ASP A 140 -11.37 -12.62 14.62
C ASP A 140 -9.96 -13.26 14.68
N LYS A 141 -9.81 -14.52 14.34
CA LYS A 141 -8.54 -15.27 14.36
C LYS A 141 -8.36 -16.08 13.08
N VAL A 142 -7.11 -16.46 12.81
CA VAL A 142 -6.77 -17.45 11.79
C VAL A 142 -6.85 -18.85 12.38
N VAL A 143 -7.39 -19.80 11.63
CA VAL A 143 -7.33 -21.23 11.96
C VAL A 143 -5.87 -21.67 11.94
N ALA A 144 -5.38 -22.20 13.06
CA ALA A 144 -4.00 -22.65 13.17
C ALA A 144 -3.65 -23.69 12.08
N GLY A 145 -2.47 -23.55 11.47
CA GLY A 145 -2.01 -24.47 10.42
C GLY A 145 -2.69 -24.30 9.05
N SER A 146 -3.62 -23.34 8.89
CA SER A 146 -4.37 -23.16 7.64
C SER A 146 -3.60 -22.42 6.54
N GLU A 147 -2.40 -21.89 6.81
CA GLU A 147 -1.58 -21.18 5.82
C GLU A 147 -1.20 -22.12 4.67
N LYS A 148 -1.61 -21.74 3.46
CA LYS A 148 -1.28 -22.44 2.22
C LYS A 148 -0.53 -21.51 1.28
N LEU A 149 0.63 -21.92 0.76
CA LEU A 149 1.32 -21.21 -0.32
C LEU A 149 0.48 -21.33 -1.59
N ILE A 150 0.10 -20.18 -2.15
CA ILE A 150 -0.65 -20.07 -3.41
C ILE A 150 0.29 -19.80 -4.57
N PHE A 151 1.17 -18.78 -4.44
CA PHE A 151 2.07 -18.43 -5.52
C PHE A 151 3.38 -17.85 -4.97
N LYS A 152 4.52 -18.36 -5.44
CA LYS A 152 5.85 -17.81 -5.12
C LYS A 152 6.27 -16.87 -6.24
N LEU A 153 6.49 -15.62 -5.90
CA LEU A 153 7.03 -14.58 -6.77
C LEU A 153 8.56 -14.66 -6.87
N GLY A 154 9.21 -13.71 -7.52
CA GLY A 154 10.65 -13.68 -7.68
C GLY A 154 11.42 -13.48 -6.37
N ASN A 155 12.67 -13.94 -6.35
CA ASN A 155 13.59 -13.66 -5.25
C ASN A 155 13.97 -12.17 -5.27
N GLN A 156 13.92 -11.52 -4.09
CA GLN A 156 14.20 -10.10 -3.96
C GLN A 156 15.70 -9.83 -3.97
N ARG A 157 16.12 -8.85 -4.74
CA ARG A 157 17.49 -8.33 -4.80
C ARG A 157 17.63 -7.03 -4.01
N SER A 158 16.64 -6.16 -4.15
CA SER A 158 16.53 -4.90 -3.41
C SER A 158 15.42 -4.98 -2.37
N ASP A 159 15.37 -4.05 -1.46
CA ASP A 159 14.28 -3.82 -0.52
C ASP A 159 13.35 -2.67 -0.95
N HIS A 160 13.48 -2.20 -2.19
CA HIS A 160 12.61 -1.20 -2.82
C HIS A 160 11.85 -1.78 -4.02
N HIS A 161 10.83 -1.07 -4.44
CA HIS A 161 9.93 -1.37 -5.56
C HIS A 161 9.33 -2.78 -5.46
N MET A 162 8.58 -2.98 -4.38
CA MET A 162 7.92 -4.27 -4.16
C MET A 162 6.62 -4.42 -4.94
N GLY A 163 5.99 -3.33 -5.39
CA GLY A 163 4.59 -3.32 -5.76
C GLY A 163 3.76 -3.63 -4.51
N GLY A 164 2.94 -4.65 -4.55
CA GLY A 164 2.36 -5.20 -3.32
C GLY A 164 0.88 -4.89 -3.14
N ALA A 165 0.08 -5.01 -4.20
CA ALA A 165 -1.37 -5.00 -4.10
C ALA A 165 -1.96 -6.32 -4.60
N LEU A 166 -3.08 -6.70 -4.00
CA LEU A 166 -3.88 -7.88 -4.32
C LEU A 166 -5.34 -7.49 -4.43
N ASP A 167 -6.04 -8.01 -5.45
CA ASP A 167 -7.50 -7.93 -5.49
C ASP A 167 -8.09 -8.98 -6.43
N PHE A 168 -9.35 -9.35 -6.20
CA PHE A 168 -10.10 -10.23 -7.08
C PHE A 168 -10.86 -9.46 -8.15
N GLY A 169 -10.59 -9.80 -9.42
CA GLY A 169 -11.37 -9.28 -10.54
C GLY A 169 -12.78 -9.87 -10.61
N LYS A 170 -13.66 -9.20 -11.37
CA LYS A 170 -15.01 -9.69 -11.67
C LYS A 170 -15.04 -11.09 -12.32
N ASP A 171 -13.93 -11.48 -12.93
CA ASP A 171 -13.71 -12.80 -13.51
C ASP A 171 -13.33 -13.88 -12.49
N GLY A 172 -13.31 -13.51 -11.19
CA GLY A 172 -12.96 -14.39 -10.08
C GLY A 172 -11.49 -14.78 -10.04
N LYS A 173 -10.62 -14.07 -10.78
CA LYS A 173 -9.17 -14.29 -10.76
C LYS A 173 -8.51 -13.33 -9.78
N LEU A 174 -7.42 -13.77 -9.19
CA LEU A 174 -6.58 -12.94 -8.32
C LEU A 174 -5.58 -12.17 -9.17
N TYR A 175 -5.65 -10.83 -9.08
CA TYR A 175 -4.69 -9.91 -9.67
C TYR A 175 -3.65 -9.55 -8.62
N ILE A 176 -2.40 -9.39 -9.06
CA ILE A 176 -1.25 -9.16 -8.19
C ILE A 176 -0.36 -8.14 -8.86
N SER A 177 0.04 -7.10 -8.16
CA SER A 177 1.06 -6.18 -8.63
C SER A 177 2.45 -6.55 -8.10
N THR A 178 3.47 -6.36 -8.93
CA THR A 178 4.88 -6.58 -8.57
C THR A 178 5.73 -5.46 -9.13
N GLY A 179 6.57 -4.85 -8.30
CA GLY A 179 7.54 -3.85 -8.73
C GLY A 179 8.73 -4.44 -9.48
N ASP A 180 9.55 -3.58 -10.05
CA ASP A 180 10.75 -3.97 -10.81
C ASP A 180 11.92 -4.40 -9.92
N ASN A 181 11.81 -4.17 -8.60
CA ASN A 181 12.80 -4.49 -7.58
C ASN A 181 14.19 -3.90 -7.90
N GLU A 182 14.21 -2.64 -8.32
CA GLU A 182 15.41 -1.90 -8.78
C GLU A 182 16.18 -2.63 -9.89
N THR A 183 15.46 -3.33 -10.74
CA THR A 183 15.99 -3.96 -11.95
C THR A 183 15.13 -3.56 -13.16
N PRO A 184 15.19 -2.28 -13.57
CA PRO A 184 14.23 -1.65 -14.49
C PRO A 184 14.00 -2.42 -15.80
N ASP A 185 15.06 -2.90 -16.45
CA ASP A 185 14.97 -3.66 -17.70
C ASP A 185 14.11 -4.93 -17.61
N LYS A 186 13.99 -5.50 -16.40
CA LYS A 186 13.16 -6.69 -16.20
C LYS A 186 11.68 -6.39 -16.38
N ALA A 187 11.25 -5.14 -16.22
CA ALA A 187 9.86 -4.75 -16.43
C ALA A 187 9.38 -5.06 -17.86
N GLN A 188 10.29 -5.00 -18.87
CA GLN A 188 9.97 -5.30 -20.26
C GLN A 188 10.02 -6.79 -20.62
N GLN A 189 10.70 -7.62 -19.84
CA GLN A 189 10.95 -9.02 -20.15
C GLN A 189 9.79 -9.93 -19.74
N LEU A 190 9.47 -10.95 -20.53
CA LEU A 190 8.48 -11.99 -20.21
C LEU A 190 9.09 -13.24 -19.53
N THR A 191 10.35 -13.17 -19.14
CA THR A 191 11.10 -14.27 -18.50
C THR A 191 11.17 -14.15 -16.98
N ASN A 192 10.57 -13.11 -16.41
CA ASN A 192 10.54 -12.84 -14.96
C ASN A 192 9.22 -12.17 -14.55
N LEU A 193 9.01 -12.03 -13.24
CA LEU A 193 7.77 -11.49 -12.66
C LEU A 193 7.93 -10.06 -12.10
N PHE A 194 8.98 -9.33 -12.43
CA PHE A 194 9.25 -7.98 -11.93
C PHE A 194 8.66 -6.91 -12.85
N GLY A 195 8.06 -5.85 -12.27
CA GLY A 195 7.42 -4.76 -13.00
C GLY A 195 6.18 -5.21 -13.80
N LYS A 196 5.27 -5.94 -13.15
CA LYS A 196 4.14 -6.62 -13.78
C LYS A 196 2.83 -6.47 -13.03
N MET A 197 1.75 -6.58 -13.78
CA MET A 197 0.48 -7.11 -13.26
C MET A 197 0.41 -8.60 -13.60
N LEU A 198 0.09 -9.41 -12.60
CA LEU A 198 -0.11 -10.86 -12.77
C LEU A 198 -1.59 -11.20 -12.57
N ARG A 199 -2.04 -12.31 -13.16
CA ARG A 199 -3.40 -12.82 -13.02
C ARG A 199 -3.36 -14.34 -12.88
N ILE A 200 -3.89 -14.84 -11.76
CA ILE A 200 -3.91 -16.26 -11.43
C ILE A 200 -5.30 -16.73 -10.97
N ASN A 201 -5.53 -18.02 -10.97
CA ASN A 201 -6.66 -18.61 -10.28
C ASN A 201 -6.46 -18.56 -8.75
N LYS A 202 -7.53 -18.60 -8.00
CA LYS A 202 -7.50 -18.56 -6.53
C LYS A 202 -6.79 -19.74 -5.86
N ASP A 203 -6.53 -20.80 -6.59
CA ASP A 203 -5.75 -21.96 -6.14
C ASP A 203 -4.26 -21.88 -6.49
N GLY A 204 -3.83 -20.83 -7.23
CA GLY A 204 -2.48 -20.58 -7.69
C GLY A 204 -2.17 -21.13 -9.10
N THR A 205 -3.10 -21.83 -9.73
CA THR A 205 -2.96 -22.25 -11.13
C THR A 205 -3.07 -21.03 -12.07
N ILE A 206 -2.54 -21.15 -13.27
CA ILE A 206 -2.48 -20.02 -14.22
C ILE A 206 -3.56 -20.19 -15.30
N PRO A 207 -4.45 -19.18 -15.46
CA PRO A 207 -5.48 -19.21 -16.50
C PRO A 207 -4.88 -19.27 -17.91
N THR A 208 -5.37 -20.18 -18.75
CA THR A 208 -4.93 -20.31 -20.15
C THR A 208 -5.28 -19.10 -21.01
N GLY A 209 -6.28 -18.31 -20.59
CA GLY A 209 -6.67 -17.05 -21.22
C GLY A 209 -5.80 -15.84 -20.82
N ASN A 210 -4.66 -16.02 -20.17
CA ASN A 210 -3.71 -14.94 -19.97
C ASN A 210 -3.02 -14.54 -21.30
N PRO A 211 -2.76 -13.23 -21.52
CA PRO A 211 -2.33 -12.73 -22.82
C PRO A 211 -0.98 -13.30 -23.27
N PHE A 212 -0.12 -13.67 -22.34
CA PHE A 212 1.22 -14.21 -22.63
C PHE A 212 1.32 -15.72 -22.35
N TYR A 213 0.18 -16.42 -22.14
CA TYR A 213 0.19 -17.84 -21.78
C TYR A 213 0.91 -18.74 -22.80
N ALA A 214 0.72 -18.47 -24.09
CA ALA A 214 1.35 -19.25 -25.16
C ALA A 214 2.83 -18.91 -25.40
N THR A 215 3.25 -17.68 -25.10
CA THR A 215 4.62 -17.18 -25.39
C THR A 215 5.53 -17.19 -24.17
N ALA A 216 4.98 -17.20 -22.96
CA ALA A 216 5.73 -17.32 -21.72
C ALA A 216 5.81 -18.78 -21.25
N SER A 217 6.63 -19.07 -20.24
CA SER A 217 6.80 -20.41 -19.69
C SER A 217 6.70 -20.45 -18.18
N GLY A 218 6.30 -21.59 -17.61
CA GLY A 218 6.20 -21.78 -16.17
C GLY A 218 5.37 -20.67 -15.51
N LYS A 219 5.88 -20.04 -14.45
CA LYS A 219 5.18 -19.02 -13.68
C LYS A 219 4.98 -17.71 -14.44
N THR A 220 5.79 -17.40 -15.44
CA THR A 220 5.66 -16.16 -16.19
C THR A 220 4.43 -16.14 -17.10
N ARG A 221 3.78 -17.28 -17.33
CA ARG A 221 2.44 -17.35 -17.92
C ARG A 221 1.37 -16.60 -17.12
N ALA A 222 1.66 -16.28 -15.84
CA ALA A 222 0.78 -15.46 -15.02
C ALA A 222 0.80 -13.97 -15.40
N ILE A 223 1.75 -13.51 -16.21
CA ILE A 223 1.85 -12.10 -16.63
C ILE A 223 0.59 -11.70 -17.37
N TRP A 224 -0.05 -10.63 -16.87
CA TRP A 224 -1.24 -10.02 -17.47
C TRP A 224 -0.91 -8.71 -18.18
N ALA A 225 0.01 -7.91 -17.60
CA ALA A 225 0.57 -6.70 -18.20
C ALA A 225 2.02 -6.47 -17.71
N ARG A 226 2.79 -5.63 -18.43
CA ARG A 226 4.22 -5.40 -18.19
C ARG A 226 4.60 -3.94 -18.31
N GLY A 227 5.86 -3.63 -18.01
CA GLY A 227 6.42 -2.29 -18.20
C GLY A 227 5.97 -1.30 -17.12
N LEU A 228 5.83 -1.76 -15.87
CA LEU A 228 5.54 -0.97 -14.69
C LEU A 228 6.80 -0.86 -13.82
N ARG A 229 6.93 0.24 -13.08
CA ARG A 229 8.05 0.47 -12.15
C ARG A 229 7.77 -0.12 -10.77
N ASN A 230 6.82 0.45 -10.08
CA ASN A 230 6.44 0.06 -8.72
C ASN A 230 4.92 0.17 -8.56
N PRO A 231 4.11 -0.63 -9.28
CA PRO A 231 2.65 -0.55 -9.20
C PRO A 231 2.19 -0.80 -7.76
N PHE A 232 2.18 0.31 -6.99
CA PHE A 232 2.07 0.28 -5.53
C PHE A 232 0.69 -0.14 -5.07
N LYS A 233 -0.34 0.44 -5.70
CA LYS A 233 -1.74 0.07 -5.51
C LYS A 233 -2.46 -0.02 -6.84
N PHE A 234 -3.50 -0.81 -6.87
CA PHE A 234 -4.50 -0.79 -7.93
C PHE A 234 -5.89 -1.01 -7.34
N ALA A 235 -6.90 -0.55 -8.03
CA ALA A 235 -8.28 -0.84 -7.68
C ALA A 235 -9.05 -1.34 -8.90
N ILE A 236 -10.01 -2.21 -8.66
CA ILE A 236 -10.91 -2.76 -9.68
C ILE A 236 -12.31 -2.24 -9.42
N GLN A 237 -12.89 -1.50 -10.39
CA GLN A 237 -14.23 -0.98 -10.27
C GLN A 237 -15.26 -2.13 -10.18
N PRO A 238 -16.07 -2.22 -9.14
CA PRO A 238 -16.92 -3.38 -8.89
C PRO A 238 -17.97 -3.63 -9.99
N THR A 239 -18.47 -2.57 -10.65
CA THR A 239 -19.54 -2.69 -11.66
C THR A 239 -19.00 -3.01 -13.05
N THR A 240 -17.90 -2.39 -13.49
CA THR A 240 -17.36 -2.51 -14.85
C THR A 240 -16.18 -3.47 -14.97
N GLY A 241 -15.44 -3.70 -13.89
CA GLY A 241 -14.15 -4.40 -13.90
C GLY A 241 -12.99 -3.53 -14.42
N THR A 242 -13.22 -2.24 -14.65
CA THR A 242 -12.13 -1.31 -15.00
C THR A 242 -11.10 -1.30 -13.88
N THR A 243 -9.84 -1.49 -14.25
CA THR A 243 -8.73 -1.46 -13.30
C THR A 243 -7.93 -0.19 -13.49
N PHE A 244 -7.62 0.51 -12.39
CA PHE A 244 -6.63 1.59 -12.38
C PHE A 244 -5.46 1.18 -11.50
N ILE A 245 -4.23 1.44 -12.00
CA ILE A 245 -2.97 1.05 -11.40
C ILE A 245 -2.20 2.33 -11.09
N ASN A 246 -1.89 2.56 -9.82
CA ASN A 246 -1.07 3.67 -9.35
C ASN A 246 0.38 3.22 -9.38
N ASP A 247 1.18 3.82 -10.26
CA ASP A 247 2.58 3.47 -10.48
C ASP A 247 3.47 4.69 -10.22
N PRO A 248 4.12 4.78 -9.04
CA PRO A 248 5.09 5.82 -8.76
C PRO A 248 6.25 5.80 -9.75
N GLY A 249 6.53 6.95 -10.33
CA GLY A 249 7.65 7.13 -11.24
C GLY A 249 9.00 7.26 -10.53
N GLU A 250 10.05 7.50 -11.32
CA GLU A 250 11.41 7.68 -10.77
C GLU A 250 11.71 9.15 -10.52
N ASP A 251 11.70 9.95 -11.57
CA ASP A 251 12.16 11.34 -11.51
C ASP A 251 11.16 12.35 -12.10
N ALA A 252 10.20 11.90 -12.90
CA ALA A 252 9.42 12.81 -13.72
C ALA A 252 7.91 12.74 -13.47
N TRP A 253 7.30 11.56 -13.33
CA TRP A 253 5.86 11.42 -13.35
C TRP A 253 5.34 10.38 -12.37
N GLU A 254 4.23 10.72 -11.74
CA GLU A 254 3.34 9.81 -11.03
C GLU A 254 2.19 9.43 -11.97
N GLU A 255 1.83 8.15 -12.06
CA GLU A 255 0.93 7.65 -13.09
C GLU A 255 -0.28 6.91 -12.53
N ILE A 256 -1.44 7.14 -13.18
CA ILE A 256 -2.60 6.25 -13.09
C ILE A 256 -2.73 5.55 -14.44
N ASN A 257 -2.46 4.28 -14.47
CA ASN A 257 -2.52 3.45 -15.65
C ASN A 257 -3.84 2.68 -15.73
N ARG A 258 -4.53 2.69 -16.88
CA ARG A 258 -5.68 1.84 -17.09
C ARG A 258 -5.24 0.42 -17.41
N GLY A 259 -5.56 -0.52 -16.53
CA GLY A 259 -5.26 -1.93 -16.69
C GLY A 259 -5.87 -2.52 -17.97
N ALA A 260 -5.04 -3.27 -18.73
CA ALA A 260 -5.48 -4.01 -19.88
C ALA A 260 -4.62 -5.28 -20.08
N ALA A 261 -5.26 -6.35 -20.52
CA ALA A 261 -4.57 -7.60 -20.85
C ALA A 261 -3.57 -7.37 -21.99
N GLY A 262 -2.33 -7.83 -21.80
CA GLY A 262 -1.26 -7.69 -22.79
C GLY A 262 -0.61 -6.31 -22.85
N ALA A 263 -1.06 -5.35 -22.06
CA ALA A 263 -0.52 -3.99 -22.09
C ALA A 263 0.97 -3.93 -21.72
N ASN A 264 1.66 -2.96 -22.32
CA ASN A 264 2.99 -2.52 -21.98
C ASN A 264 2.96 -1.03 -21.65
N TYR A 265 3.29 -0.65 -20.42
CA TYR A 265 3.23 0.73 -19.93
C TYR A 265 4.53 1.52 -20.10
N GLY A 266 5.56 0.91 -20.69
CA GLY A 266 6.75 1.62 -21.18
C GLY A 266 7.97 1.59 -20.27
N TRP A 267 7.79 1.48 -18.95
CA TRP A 267 8.93 1.49 -18.02
C TRP A 267 9.98 0.39 -18.37
N PRO A 268 11.30 0.67 -18.35
CA PRO A 268 11.98 1.93 -18.03
C PRO A 268 12.26 2.81 -19.25
N ARG A 269 11.72 2.51 -20.40
CA ARG A 269 12.02 3.25 -21.65
C ARG A 269 11.31 4.60 -21.68
N TYR A 270 10.14 4.67 -21.07
CA TYR A 270 9.30 5.86 -20.96
C TYR A 270 8.70 5.95 -19.57
N GLU A 271 8.53 7.17 -19.12
CA GLU A 271 7.86 7.58 -17.90
C GLU A 271 6.93 8.75 -18.24
N GLY A 272 5.66 8.65 -17.88
CA GLY A 272 4.63 9.63 -18.27
C GLY A 272 4.03 9.41 -19.65
N PRO A 273 3.31 10.43 -20.17
CA PRO A 273 2.69 10.37 -21.49
C PRO A 273 3.73 10.31 -22.61
N GLU A 274 3.52 9.40 -23.56
CA GLU A 274 4.43 9.13 -24.69
C GLU A 274 3.63 9.01 -26.00
N SER A 275 4.24 9.38 -27.12
CA SER A 275 3.63 9.29 -28.45
C SER A 275 3.78 7.93 -29.12
N ASN A 276 4.66 7.06 -28.61
CA ASN A 276 4.94 5.75 -29.21
C ASN A 276 3.76 4.77 -28.98
N PRO A 277 3.07 4.32 -30.04
CA PRO A 277 1.89 3.47 -29.93
C PRO A 277 2.17 2.05 -29.42
N ALA A 278 3.44 1.65 -29.30
CA ALA A 278 3.84 0.39 -28.69
C ALA A 278 3.61 0.35 -27.18
N TYR A 279 3.42 1.52 -26.58
CA TYR A 279 3.19 1.69 -25.14
C TYR A 279 1.82 2.28 -24.84
N ARG A 280 1.26 1.88 -23.72
CA ARG A 280 -0.02 2.38 -23.28
C ARG A 280 0.16 3.57 -22.34
N ASN A 281 -0.32 4.74 -22.77
CA ASN A 281 -0.25 5.94 -21.96
C ASN A 281 -1.09 5.82 -20.67
N PRO A 282 -0.63 6.50 -19.58
CA PRO A 282 -1.46 6.68 -18.40
C PRO A 282 -2.75 7.44 -18.73
N VAL A 283 -3.83 7.14 -18.01
CA VAL A 283 -5.09 7.90 -18.10
C VAL A 283 -5.03 9.23 -17.35
N PHE A 284 -4.05 9.34 -16.46
CA PHE A 284 -3.67 10.56 -15.77
C PHE A 284 -2.23 10.44 -15.29
N ALA A 285 -1.47 11.53 -15.42
CA ALA A 285 -0.14 11.65 -14.86
C ALA A 285 0.07 13.06 -14.32
N TYR A 286 0.88 13.19 -13.29
CA TYR A 286 1.29 14.48 -12.74
C TYR A 286 2.77 14.47 -12.45
N ARG A 287 3.40 15.64 -12.51
CA ARG A 287 4.84 15.78 -12.27
C ARG A 287 5.17 15.38 -10.84
N ASN A 288 6.18 14.55 -10.70
CA ASN A 288 6.83 14.33 -9.44
C ASN A 288 7.35 15.67 -8.93
N GLY A 289 6.98 16.08 -7.72
CA GLY A 289 7.28 17.42 -7.21
C GLY A 289 8.78 17.66 -7.10
N SER A 290 9.24 18.78 -7.67
CA SER A 290 10.63 19.24 -7.57
C SER A 290 10.96 19.79 -6.17
N MET A 291 10.47 19.19 -5.11
CA MET A 291 10.84 19.58 -3.76
C MET A 291 12.12 18.84 -3.34
N LYS A 292 13.13 19.56 -3.00
CA LYS A 292 14.49 19.13 -2.65
C LYS A 292 14.60 17.99 -1.63
N ASP A 293 13.51 17.57 -0.99
CA ASP A 293 13.53 16.58 0.09
C ASP A 293 12.35 15.58 0.11
N THR A 294 11.44 15.64 -0.85
CA THR A 294 10.29 14.72 -0.87
C THR A 294 10.00 14.27 -2.29
N ARG A 295 10.59 13.15 -2.70
CA ARG A 295 10.09 12.40 -3.85
C ARG A 295 8.66 11.96 -3.48
N CYS A 296 7.69 12.41 -4.26
CA CYS A 296 6.31 12.06 -4.05
C CYS A 296 6.03 10.67 -4.65
N ALA A 297 5.04 10.00 -4.11
CA ALA A 297 4.61 8.71 -4.60
C ALA A 297 3.10 8.65 -4.58
N ILE A 298 2.50 8.42 -5.73
CA ILE A 298 1.09 8.06 -5.83
C ILE A 298 0.88 6.73 -5.09
N THR A 299 -0.13 6.66 -4.22
CA THR A 299 -0.37 5.50 -3.35
C THR A 299 -1.80 4.97 -3.50
N GLY A 300 -2.61 5.04 -2.44
CA GLY A 300 -3.94 4.47 -2.37
C GLY A 300 -4.86 4.87 -3.51
N GLY A 301 -5.79 4.00 -3.86
CA GLY A 301 -6.79 4.29 -4.87
C GLY A 301 -8.04 3.46 -4.73
N ALA A 302 -9.21 4.10 -4.84
CA ALA A 302 -10.51 3.44 -4.70
C ALA A 302 -11.55 4.03 -5.67
N PHE A 303 -12.37 3.18 -6.28
CA PHE A 303 -13.53 3.62 -7.04
C PHE A 303 -14.73 3.85 -6.12
N TYR A 304 -15.44 4.96 -6.30
CA TYR A 304 -16.64 5.26 -5.56
C TYR A 304 -17.86 4.55 -6.16
N ASN A 305 -18.03 3.29 -5.83
CA ASN A 305 -19.16 2.46 -6.23
C ASN A 305 -19.76 1.68 -5.05
N PRO A 306 -20.21 2.37 -3.98
CA PRO A 306 -20.74 1.71 -2.80
C PRO A 306 -22.13 1.08 -3.04
N THR A 307 -22.48 0.11 -2.23
CA THR A 307 -23.85 -0.46 -2.22
C THR A 307 -24.88 0.58 -1.77
N THR A 308 -24.54 1.36 -0.74
CA THR A 308 -25.35 2.50 -0.25
C THR A 308 -24.58 3.79 -0.53
N ARG A 309 -25.22 4.70 -1.26
CA ARG A 309 -24.58 5.99 -1.58
C ARG A 309 -24.68 6.97 -0.44
N GLN A 310 -23.54 7.46 0.02
CA GLN A 310 -23.43 8.48 1.06
C GLN A 310 -23.01 9.84 0.49
N TYR A 311 -22.25 9.88 -0.60
CA TYR A 311 -21.83 11.09 -1.30
C TYR A 311 -22.86 11.52 -2.36
N PRO A 312 -22.85 12.78 -2.83
CA PRO A 312 -23.64 13.23 -3.97
C PRO A 312 -23.50 12.32 -5.20
N SER A 313 -24.53 12.24 -6.03
CA SER A 313 -24.58 11.32 -7.18
C SER A 313 -23.45 11.52 -8.19
N GLY A 314 -22.92 12.74 -8.30
CA GLY A 314 -21.81 13.05 -9.19
C GLY A 314 -20.50 12.32 -8.89
N TYR A 315 -20.36 11.73 -7.69
CA TYR A 315 -19.17 10.95 -7.35
C TYR A 315 -19.24 9.49 -7.78
N VAL A 316 -20.41 9.00 -8.25
CA VAL A 316 -20.57 7.59 -8.60
C VAL A 316 -19.69 7.23 -9.81
N GLY A 317 -18.77 6.30 -9.58
CA GLY A 317 -17.79 5.87 -10.58
C GLY A 317 -16.47 6.62 -10.53
N ASP A 318 -16.37 7.72 -9.80
CA ASP A 318 -15.13 8.47 -9.64
C ASP A 318 -14.04 7.61 -9.00
N TYR A 319 -12.80 7.94 -9.36
CA TYR A 319 -11.61 7.33 -8.79
C TYR A 319 -10.93 8.29 -7.83
N PHE A 320 -10.86 7.89 -6.56
CA PHE A 320 -10.09 8.58 -5.55
C PHE A 320 -8.67 8.04 -5.53
N PHE A 321 -7.68 8.93 -5.39
CA PHE A 321 -6.28 8.52 -5.27
C PHE A 321 -5.52 9.49 -4.36
N ALA A 322 -4.44 8.99 -3.77
CA ALA A 322 -3.65 9.70 -2.77
C ALA A 322 -2.19 9.83 -3.18
N ASP A 323 -1.50 10.82 -2.60
CA ASP A 323 -0.05 10.98 -2.68
C ASP A 323 0.56 11.01 -1.29
N LEU A 324 1.53 10.13 -1.07
CA LEU A 324 2.17 9.91 0.23
C LEU A 324 2.89 11.15 0.75
N CYS A 325 3.67 11.80 -0.12
CA CYS A 325 4.56 12.89 0.28
C CYS A 325 3.81 14.22 0.34
N SER A 326 2.98 14.48 -0.66
CA SER A 326 2.19 15.71 -0.75
C SER A 326 1.02 15.73 0.23
N GLY A 327 0.62 14.58 0.75
CA GLY A 327 -0.41 14.47 1.79
C GLY A 327 -1.79 14.94 1.34
N TRP A 328 -2.20 14.56 0.12
CA TRP A 328 -3.51 14.89 -0.41
C TRP A 328 -4.27 13.66 -0.93
N ILE A 329 -5.58 13.81 -1.04
CA ILE A 329 -6.47 12.95 -1.81
C ILE A 329 -7.10 13.80 -2.92
N ARG A 330 -7.15 13.25 -4.12
CA ARG A 330 -7.82 13.84 -5.30
C ARG A 330 -8.86 12.87 -5.84
N THR A 331 -9.77 13.42 -6.66
CA THR A 331 -10.75 12.63 -7.41
C THR A 331 -10.51 12.81 -8.90
N ARG A 332 -10.68 11.73 -9.66
CA ARG A 332 -10.80 11.75 -11.10
C ARG A 332 -12.24 11.40 -11.46
N ASP A 333 -12.93 12.35 -12.09
CA ASP A 333 -14.32 12.20 -12.56
C ASP A 333 -14.45 11.03 -13.55
N ALA A 334 -15.45 10.20 -13.37
CA ALA A 334 -15.64 9.00 -14.17
C ALA A 334 -16.01 9.30 -15.63
N THR A 335 -16.66 10.43 -15.90
CA THR A 335 -17.21 10.82 -17.20
C THR A 335 -16.24 11.70 -17.97
N THR A 336 -15.75 12.77 -17.34
CA THR A 336 -14.92 13.78 -17.98
C THR A 336 -13.43 13.46 -17.91
N GLY A 337 -13.02 12.69 -16.90
CA GLY A 337 -11.63 12.44 -16.58
C GLY A 337 -10.93 13.60 -15.88
N GLU A 338 -11.65 14.68 -15.56
CA GLU A 338 -11.11 15.83 -14.84
C GLU A 338 -10.66 15.43 -13.42
N VAL A 339 -9.52 15.98 -12.99
CA VAL A 339 -8.98 15.72 -11.66
C VAL A 339 -9.15 16.95 -10.78
N SER A 340 -9.73 16.78 -9.60
CA SER A 340 -9.96 17.83 -8.63
C SER A 340 -9.49 17.45 -7.22
N GLY A 341 -9.18 18.48 -6.39
CA GLY A 341 -8.80 18.30 -5.00
C GLY A 341 -9.96 17.82 -4.14
N PHE A 342 -9.70 16.88 -3.21
CA PHE A 342 -10.69 16.38 -2.27
C PHE A 342 -10.29 16.57 -0.80
N ALA A 343 -9.04 16.26 -0.45
CA ALA A 343 -8.48 16.49 0.89
C ALA A 343 -7.01 16.87 0.81
N THR A 344 -6.53 17.68 1.77
CA THR A 344 -5.11 18.07 1.89
C THR A 344 -4.67 18.09 3.34
N GLY A 345 -3.36 18.19 3.60
CA GLY A 345 -2.81 18.20 4.96
C GLY A 345 -2.87 16.85 5.66
N LEU A 346 -2.94 15.76 4.92
CA LEU A 346 -2.88 14.39 5.44
C LEU A 346 -1.43 13.98 5.67
N GLU A 347 -1.17 13.24 6.74
CA GLU A 347 0.16 12.74 7.02
C GLU A 347 0.37 11.36 6.42
N ARG A 348 1.07 11.31 5.25
CA ARG A 348 1.45 10.06 4.57
C ARG A 348 0.26 9.12 4.29
N PRO A 349 -0.76 9.54 3.54
CA PRO A 349 -1.85 8.66 3.15
C PRO A 349 -1.29 7.55 2.24
N ILE A 350 -1.59 6.28 2.57
CA ILE A 350 -0.99 5.14 1.89
C ILE A 350 -2.02 4.26 1.22
N ASP A 351 -3.27 4.28 1.70
CA ASP A 351 -4.33 3.46 1.13
C ASP A 351 -5.70 4.13 1.26
N LEU A 352 -6.62 3.78 0.36
CA LEU A 352 -7.99 4.27 0.28
C LEU A 352 -8.96 3.11 0.07
N GLU A 353 -10.09 3.13 0.79
CA GLU A 353 -11.16 2.17 0.64
C GLU A 353 -12.54 2.83 0.71
N VAL A 354 -13.51 2.30 -0.04
CA VAL A 354 -14.90 2.75 0.02
C VAL A 354 -15.75 1.68 0.70
N SER A 355 -16.34 2.04 1.84
CA SER A 355 -17.21 1.12 2.56
C SER A 355 -18.52 0.86 1.80
N LYS A 356 -19.20 -0.25 2.12
CA LYS A 356 -20.54 -0.53 1.59
C LYS A 356 -21.56 0.57 1.91
N ALA A 357 -21.34 1.30 3.02
CA ALA A 357 -22.15 2.44 3.43
C ALA A 357 -21.84 3.75 2.68
N GLY A 358 -20.84 3.73 1.80
CA GLY A 358 -20.48 4.87 0.94
C GLY A 358 -19.58 5.91 1.57
N GLU A 359 -18.90 5.57 2.64
CA GLU A 359 -17.88 6.43 3.27
C GLU A 359 -16.51 6.10 2.66
N LEU A 360 -15.70 7.12 2.34
CA LEU A 360 -14.30 6.93 1.96
C LEU A 360 -13.45 6.79 3.21
N TYR A 361 -12.74 5.70 3.33
CA TYR A 361 -11.74 5.46 4.36
C TYR A 361 -10.35 5.77 3.78
N TYR A 362 -9.47 6.31 4.62
CA TYR A 362 -8.07 6.49 4.28
C TYR A 362 -7.16 6.02 5.41
N LEU A 363 -6.06 5.39 5.02
CA LEU A 363 -5.05 4.85 5.90
C LEU A 363 -3.84 5.78 5.91
N LEU A 364 -3.43 6.24 7.08
CA LEU A 364 -2.19 6.97 7.29
C LEU A 364 -1.11 6.02 7.77
N ARG A 365 0.05 6.06 7.08
CA ARG A 365 1.16 5.15 7.39
C ARG A 365 1.79 5.41 8.77
N GLY A 366 1.74 6.67 9.25
CA GLY A 366 2.49 7.08 10.43
C GLY A 366 4.01 7.12 10.19
N SER A 367 4.75 7.25 11.29
CA SER A 367 6.22 7.32 11.31
C SER A 367 6.78 6.57 12.53
N SER A 368 8.07 6.69 12.81
CA SER A 368 8.67 6.15 14.04
C SER A 368 8.16 6.84 15.32
N SER A 369 7.69 8.08 15.20
CA SER A 369 7.18 8.89 16.31
C SER A 369 5.66 9.06 16.32
N THR A 370 4.98 8.78 15.23
CA THR A 370 3.52 8.95 15.08
C THR A 370 2.91 7.63 14.61
N PRO A 371 2.01 7.01 15.39
CA PRO A 371 1.35 5.78 14.96
C PRO A 371 0.49 6.02 13.73
N GLY A 372 0.36 4.99 12.90
CA GLY A 372 -0.59 4.96 11.80
C GLY A 372 -2.04 4.97 12.31
N SER A 373 -2.96 5.39 11.46
CA SER A 373 -4.37 5.50 11.79
C SER A 373 -5.27 5.30 10.57
N VAL A 374 -6.51 4.91 10.82
CA VAL A 374 -7.58 4.92 9.83
C VAL A 374 -8.57 6.01 10.20
N SER A 375 -8.96 6.79 9.21
CA SER A 375 -10.06 7.75 9.32
C SER A 375 -11.04 7.56 8.16
N LYS A 376 -12.27 8.04 8.34
CA LYS A 376 -13.28 8.04 7.30
C LYS A 376 -13.78 9.46 7.01
N ILE A 377 -14.15 9.68 5.76
CA ILE A 377 -14.73 10.93 5.28
C ILE A 377 -16.20 10.66 4.94
N ARG A 378 -17.08 11.55 5.39
CA ARG A 378 -18.52 11.51 5.16
C ARG A 378 -18.96 12.82 4.53
N TYR A 379 -19.96 12.75 3.68
CA TYR A 379 -20.67 13.95 3.24
C TYR A 379 -21.64 14.36 4.36
N ALA A 380 -21.43 15.54 4.92
CA ALA A 380 -22.38 16.12 5.84
C ALA A 380 -23.51 16.72 5.00
N SER A 381 -24.67 16.06 4.93
CA SER A 381 -25.86 16.72 4.39
C SER A 381 -26.01 18.05 5.14
N THR A 382 -25.98 19.17 4.41
CA THR A 382 -26.38 20.46 5.01
C THR A 382 -27.78 20.27 5.60
N PRO A 383 -28.00 20.62 6.88
CA PRO A 383 -29.33 20.52 7.47
C PRO A 383 -30.35 21.35 6.71
#